data_586990be57df3b67466422322ca72fcc
#
_entry.id   586990be57df3b67466422322ca72fcc
#
_cell.length_a   1.000
_cell.length_b   1.000
_cell.length_c   1.000
_cell.angle_alpha   90.00
_cell.angle_beta   90.00
_cell.angle_gamma   90.00
#
_symmetry.space_group_name_H-M   'P 1'
#
loop_
_entity.id
_entity.type
_entity.pdbx_description
1 polymer ?
#
loop_
_entity_poly.entity_id
_entity_poly.type
_entity_poly.pdbx_seq_one_letter_code
_entity_poly.pdbx_strand_id
1 'polypeptide(L)'
;APDWVPPSNDDLVETHFRESRVALLHGFQPSAEVYRTGQNSWSPAGWRLLSDAPLRIANPERRRTADDTMWDDPGRHHSSWVMALSAGATTILLGALEADTPRLHADLDVLVGWTETGCEGSWVLIEGEELAAFSRYRELLATRYGVIDEEPGKIWSSWYSLYEDVSRSRLDEIMVELPGLGFDTVQVDDGWERAVGDWEANDKFPEGMAD
;
A
#
# COMPACT_ATOMS: atom_id res chain seq x y z
N ALA A 1 -18.98 6.18 -16.25
CA ALA A 1 -17.84 5.31 -16.50
C ALA A 1 -18.41 4.04 -17.13
N PRO A 2 -17.72 3.39 -18.11
CA PRO A 2 -18.16 2.07 -18.54
C PRO A 2 -18.13 1.14 -17.32
N ASP A 3 -19.15 0.31 -17.18
CA ASP A 3 -19.25 -0.67 -16.10
C ASP A 3 -18.02 -1.57 -16.15
N TRP A 4 -17.11 -1.40 -15.21
CA TRP A 4 -15.95 -2.26 -15.09
C TRP A 4 -16.41 -3.66 -14.68
N VAL A 5 -16.15 -4.64 -15.53
CA VAL A 5 -16.42 -6.05 -15.25
C VAL A 5 -15.12 -6.67 -14.78
N PRO A 6 -15.08 -7.22 -13.55
CA PRO A 6 -13.88 -7.94 -13.11
C PRO A 6 -13.57 -9.10 -14.04
N PRO A 7 -12.27 -9.41 -14.27
CA PRO A 7 -11.88 -10.56 -15.05
C PRO A 7 -12.40 -11.86 -14.41
N SER A 8 -12.66 -12.87 -15.25
CA SER A 8 -13.08 -14.20 -14.78
C SER A 8 -11.97 -14.85 -13.95
N ASN A 9 -12.34 -15.47 -12.84
CA ASN A 9 -11.43 -16.23 -11.98
C ASN A 9 -11.27 -17.70 -12.45
N ASP A 10 -11.87 -18.07 -13.58
CA ASP A 10 -12.00 -19.47 -14.00
C ASP A 10 -10.67 -20.16 -14.32
N ASP A 11 -9.63 -19.38 -14.65
CA ASP A 11 -8.30 -19.88 -15.01
C ASP A 11 -7.24 -19.63 -13.90
N LEU A 12 -7.66 -19.20 -12.71
CA LEU A 12 -6.73 -18.99 -11.60
C LEU A 12 -6.42 -20.27 -10.86
N VAL A 13 -5.15 -20.46 -10.52
CA VAL A 13 -4.71 -21.51 -9.60
C VAL A 13 -4.34 -20.88 -8.26
N GLU A 14 -4.96 -21.36 -7.19
CA GLU A 14 -4.70 -20.89 -5.83
C GLU A 14 -4.07 -22.00 -4.99
N THR A 15 -3.03 -21.61 -4.23
CA THR A 15 -2.43 -22.46 -3.21
C THR A 15 -2.30 -21.69 -1.91
N HIS A 16 -2.80 -22.25 -0.82
CA HIS A 16 -2.77 -21.63 0.49
C HIS A 16 -1.74 -22.30 1.39
N PHE A 17 -1.03 -21.46 2.17
CA PHE A 17 -0.01 -21.89 3.11
C PHE A 17 -0.30 -21.32 4.50
N ARG A 18 0.11 -22.06 5.52
CA ARG A 18 0.12 -21.59 6.90
C ARG A 18 1.50 -21.82 7.49
N GLU A 19 2.38 -20.87 7.26
CA GLU A 19 3.82 -20.96 7.53
C GLU A 19 4.38 -19.61 7.99
N SER A 20 5.45 -19.66 8.77
CA SER A 20 6.24 -18.44 9.08
C SER A 20 7.10 -17.98 7.90
N ARG A 21 7.36 -18.88 6.94
CA ARG A 21 8.12 -18.60 5.72
C ARG A 21 7.66 -19.48 4.56
N VAL A 22 7.38 -18.85 3.44
CA VAL A 22 7.11 -19.49 2.14
C VAL A 22 8.24 -19.13 1.20
N ALA A 23 8.80 -20.10 0.49
CA ALA A 23 9.84 -19.88 -0.52
C ALA A 23 9.49 -20.68 -1.79
N LEU A 24 9.48 -19.98 -2.92
CA LEU A 24 9.07 -20.50 -4.22
C LEU A 24 10.21 -20.28 -5.22
N LEU A 25 10.63 -21.35 -5.90
CA LEU A 25 11.46 -21.22 -7.09
C LEU A 25 10.56 -20.82 -8.26
N HIS A 26 10.91 -19.77 -8.97
CA HIS A 26 10.20 -19.34 -10.15
C HIS A 26 11.08 -19.47 -11.40
N GLY A 27 10.45 -19.67 -12.56
CA GLY A 27 11.15 -19.78 -13.85
C GLY A 27 11.15 -18.50 -14.68
N PHE A 28 10.83 -17.36 -14.08
CA PHE A 28 10.76 -16.09 -14.80
C PHE A 28 12.12 -15.63 -15.27
N GLN A 29 12.18 -15.10 -16.49
CA GLN A 29 13.39 -14.53 -17.05
C GLN A 29 13.69 -13.14 -16.44
N PRO A 30 14.93 -12.63 -16.51
CA PRO A 30 15.29 -11.30 -16.01
C PRO A 30 14.47 -10.14 -16.59
N SER A 31 13.83 -10.34 -17.75
CA SER A 31 12.95 -9.37 -18.39
C SER A 31 11.50 -9.40 -17.87
N ALA A 32 11.17 -10.30 -16.95
CA ALA A 32 9.88 -10.26 -16.26
C ALA A 32 9.78 -9.02 -15.39
N GLU A 33 8.55 -8.64 -15.06
CA GLU A 33 8.27 -7.53 -14.15
C GLU A 33 8.00 -8.03 -12.74
N VAL A 34 8.43 -7.26 -11.75
CA VAL A 34 8.16 -7.48 -10.34
C VAL A 34 7.33 -6.33 -9.80
N TYR A 35 6.16 -6.64 -9.23
CA TYR A 35 5.34 -5.72 -8.46
C TYR A 35 5.74 -5.77 -7.00
N ARG A 36 5.80 -4.60 -6.41
CA ARG A 36 6.10 -4.43 -5.00
C ARG A 36 5.27 -3.33 -4.38
N THR A 37 5.06 -3.42 -3.09
CA THR A 37 4.47 -2.38 -2.24
C THR A 37 5.22 -2.29 -0.92
N GLY A 38 5.12 -1.15 -0.25
CA GLY A 38 5.69 -0.96 1.09
C GLY A 38 4.64 -0.99 2.19
N GLN A 39 5.04 -0.70 3.41
CA GLN A 39 4.16 -0.74 4.58
C GLN A 39 3.24 0.47 4.71
N ASN A 40 3.62 1.59 4.14
CA ASN A 40 2.89 2.83 4.28
C ASN A 40 2.85 3.62 2.97
N SER A 41 2.09 4.71 2.95
CA SER A 41 1.87 5.55 1.77
C SER A 41 3.12 6.25 1.23
N TRP A 42 4.18 6.36 2.02
CA TRP A 42 5.46 6.95 1.61
C TRP A 42 6.38 5.93 0.96
N SER A 43 6.07 4.65 1.11
CA SER A 43 6.85 3.58 0.53
C SER A 43 6.60 3.49 -0.96
N PRO A 44 7.63 3.32 -1.79
CA PRO A 44 7.45 3.15 -3.22
C PRO A 44 6.68 1.88 -3.54
N ALA A 45 5.69 1.97 -4.41
CA ALA A 45 4.92 0.86 -4.94
C ALA A 45 4.91 0.90 -6.46
N GLY A 46 4.77 -0.25 -7.10
CA GLY A 46 4.66 -0.37 -8.56
C GLY A 46 5.50 -1.47 -9.16
N TRP A 47 5.49 -1.51 -10.48
CA TRP A 47 6.19 -2.47 -11.32
C TRP A 47 7.61 -2.02 -11.69
N ARG A 48 8.52 -2.99 -11.81
CA ARG A 48 9.89 -2.82 -12.31
C ARG A 48 10.32 -4.10 -13.02
N LEU A 49 11.38 -4.02 -13.84
CA LEU A 49 11.98 -5.25 -14.34
C LEU A 49 12.67 -6.01 -13.20
N LEU A 50 12.57 -7.33 -13.22
CA LEU A 50 13.22 -8.20 -12.24
C LEU A 50 14.75 -8.05 -12.27
N SER A 51 15.31 -7.72 -13.45
CA SER A 51 16.73 -7.43 -13.64
C SER A 51 17.16 -6.03 -13.21
N ASP A 52 16.22 -5.14 -12.91
CA ASP A 52 16.58 -3.80 -12.45
C ASP A 52 17.25 -3.85 -11.07
N ALA A 53 18.10 -2.87 -10.79
CA ALA A 53 18.57 -2.69 -9.43
C ALA A 53 17.38 -2.40 -8.50
N PRO A 54 17.32 -3.02 -7.32
CA PRO A 54 16.29 -2.76 -6.35
C PRO A 54 16.20 -1.28 -6.01
N LEU A 55 14.98 -0.81 -5.78
CA LEU A 55 14.75 0.59 -5.48
C LEU A 55 15.40 0.97 -4.15
N ARG A 56 16.16 2.06 -4.15
CA ARG A 56 16.73 2.64 -2.95
C ARG A 56 16.10 3.99 -2.67
N ILE A 57 15.71 4.20 -1.43
CA ILE A 57 15.30 5.52 -0.96
C ILE A 57 16.56 6.31 -0.61
N ALA A 58 16.98 7.20 -1.50
CA ALA A 58 18.24 7.95 -1.35
C ALA A 58 18.18 8.97 -0.19
N ASN A 59 17.02 9.55 0.09
CA ASN A 59 16.87 10.54 1.15
C ASN A 59 16.76 9.85 2.53
N PRO A 60 17.71 10.13 3.48
CA PRO A 60 17.69 9.52 4.80
C PRO A 60 16.44 9.83 5.64
N GLU A 61 15.84 11.01 5.46
CA GLU A 61 14.62 11.39 6.17
C GLU A 61 13.43 10.56 5.68
N ARG A 62 13.31 10.38 4.37
CA ARG A 62 12.27 9.52 3.79
C ARG A 62 12.45 8.05 4.15
N ARG A 63 13.65 7.59 4.41
CA ARG A 63 13.88 6.22 4.91
C ARG A 63 13.24 5.98 6.27
N ARG A 64 13.17 6.98 7.12
CA ARG A 64 12.56 6.85 8.46
C ARG A 64 11.04 6.69 8.39
N THR A 65 10.43 7.27 7.37
CA THR A 65 8.98 7.25 7.18
C THR A 65 8.52 6.17 6.23
N ALA A 66 9.40 5.73 5.31
CA ALA A 66 9.03 4.83 4.20
C ALA A 66 9.38 3.41 4.48
N ASP A 67 9.57 2.82 5.39
CA ASP A 67 9.77 1.43 5.60
C ASP A 67 11.10 1.04 6.06
N ASP A 68 12.16 1.10 5.79
CA ASP A 68 13.17 0.41 6.54
C ASP A 68 14.50 0.10 5.86
N THR A 69 15.30 -0.58 6.67
CA THR A 69 16.62 -1.08 6.34
C THR A 69 16.64 -2.16 5.25
N MET A 70 15.52 -2.83 4.96
CA MET A 70 15.46 -3.87 3.92
C MET A 70 15.61 -3.32 2.51
N TRP A 71 15.33 -2.06 2.32
CA TRP A 71 15.54 -1.35 1.06
C TRP A 71 17.01 -1.20 0.69
N ASP A 72 17.89 -1.46 1.60
CA ASP A 72 19.33 -1.39 1.38
C ASP A 72 19.95 -2.69 0.84
N ASP A 73 19.19 -3.77 0.70
CA ASP A 73 19.65 -5.01 0.06
C ASP A 73 19.84 -4.77 -1.45
N PRO A 74 21.06 -4.85 -1.95
CA PRO A 74 21.36 -4.53 -3.35
C PRO A 74 20.95 -5.64 -4.33
N GLY A 75 20.59 -6.80 -3.84
CA GLY A 75 20.38 -8.01 -4.65
C GLY A 75 18.93 -8.44 -4.77
N ARG A 76 17.99 -7.79 -4.06
CA ARG A 76 16.62 -8.26 -3.98
C ARG A 76 15.61 -7.14 -4.05
N HIS A 77 14.50 -7.38 -4.73
CA HIS A 77 13.31 -6.54 -4.66
C HIS A 77 12.53 -6.88 -3.40
N HIS A 78 12.34 -5.92 -2.51
CA HIS A 78 11.59 -6.10 -1.28
C HIS A 78 10.17 -5.56 -1.38
N SER A 79 9.25 -6.18 -0.66
CA SER A 79 7.86 -5.79 -0.57
C SER A 79 7.29 -6.10 0.81
N SER A 80 6.15 -5.52 1.11
CA SER A 80 5.34 -5.83 2.28
C SER A 80 3.96 -6.29 1.82
N TRP A 81 3.37 -7.26 2.49
CA TRP A 81 2.05 -7.82 2.26
C TRP A 81 1.87 -8.61 0.98
N VAL A 82 2.30 -8.11 -0.18
CA VAL A 82 2.10 -8.74 -1.48
C VAL A 82 3.26 -8.45 -2.42
N MET A 83 3.59 -9.42 -3.24
CA MET A 83 4.54 -9.29 -4.34
C MET A 83 4.07 -10.15 -5.50
N ALA A 84 4.27 -9.66 -6.72
CA ALA A 84 3.96 -10.44 -7.91
C ALA A 84 5.11 -10.41 -8.91
N LEU A 85 5.24 -11.49 -9.67
CA LEU A 85 6.10 -11.59 -10.85
C LEU A 85 5.22 -11.81 -12.06
N SER A 86 5.45 -11.05 -13.13
CA SER A 86 4.62 -11.09 -14.33
C SER A 86 5.46 -11.15 -15.61
N ALA A 87 5.06 -11.99 -16.55
CA ALA A 87 5.64 -12.03 -17.90
C ALA A 87 4.57 -12.45 -18.92
N GLY A 88 4.21 -11.54 -19.80
CA GLY A 88 3.16 -11.77 -20.80
C GLY A 88 1.79 -11.99 -20.16
N ALA A 89 1.21 -13.17 -20.35
CA ALA A 89 -0.10 -13.52 -19.80
C ALA A 89 -0.01 -14.29 -18.46
N THR A 90 1.18 -14.48 -17.92
CA THR A 90 1.39 -15.29 -16.72
C THR A 90 1.90 -14.42 -15.57
N THR A 91 1.16 -14.43 -14.48
CA THR A 91 1.54 -13.79 -13.22
C THR A 91 1.51 -14.83 -12.10
N ILE A 92 2.50 -14.77 -11.22
CA ILE A 92 2.42 -15.38 -9.90
C ILE A 92 2.37 -14.26 -8.86
N LEU A 93 1.41 -14.33 -7.96
CA LEU A 93 1.22 -13.39 -6.87
C LEU A 93 1.31 -14.14 -5.55
N LEU A 94 2.27 -13.79 -4.70
CA LEU A 94 2.34 -14.25 -3.32
C LEU A 94 1.85 -13.14 -2.41
N GLY A 95 0.80 -13.42 -1.64
CA GLY A 95 0.18 -12.44 -0.74
C GLY A 95 -0.04 -12.99 0.66
N ALA A 96 0.17 -12.15 1.67
CA ALA A 96 -0.22 -12.45 3.04
C ALA A 96 -1.72 -12.18 3.22
N LEU A 97 -2.45 -13.15 3.75
CA LEU A 97 -3.87 -12.98 4.12
C LEU A 97 -4.02 -12.61 5.60
N GLU A 98 -3.12 -13.14 6.44
CA GLU A 98 -3.02 -12.81 7.86
C GLU A 98 -1.59 -13.11 8.29
N ALA A 99 -0.87 -12.09 8.68
CA ALA A 99 0.50 -12.24 9.14
C ALA A 99 0.89 -11.03 10.00
N ASP A 100 1.76 -11.28 10.95
CA ASP A 100 2.38 -10.21 11.71
C ASP A 100 3.60 -9.70 10.96
N THR A 101 3.55 -8.44 10.54
CA THR A 101 4.60 -7.76 9.79
C THR A 101 5.10 -8.59 8.60
N PRO A 102 4.24 -8.87 7.60
CA PRO A 102 4.62 -9.71 6.47
C PRO A 102 5.60 -9.00 5.55
N ARG A 103 6.67 -9.70 5.22
CA ARG A 103 7.72 -9.26 4.31
C ARG A 103 7.85 -10.21 3.15
N LEU A 104 8.23 -9.66 2.02
CA LEU A 104 8.51 -10.45 0.83
C LEU A 104 9.79 -9.94 0.16
N HIS A 105 10.45 -10.83 -0.56
CA HIS A 105 11.47 -10.44 -1.53
C HIS A 105 11.46 -11.35 -2.74
N ALA A 106 11.92 -10.81 -3.85
CA ALA A 106 12.24 -11.57 -5.05
C ALA A 106 13.63 -11.22 -5.56
N ASP A 107 14.30 -12.22 -6.11
CA ASP A 107 15.49 -12.10 -6.94
C ASP A 107 15.29 -12.90 -8.25
N LEU A 108 16.35 -13.20 -8.98
CA LEU A 108 16.24 -13.90 -10.27
C LEU A 108 15.81 -15.38 -10.16
N ASP A 109 15.83 -15.96 -8.97
CA ASP A 109 15.58 -17.38 -8.77
C ASP A 109 14.40 -17.68 -7.85
N VAL A 110 14.18 -16.82 -6.83
CA VAL A 110 13.24 -17.10 -5.75
C VAL A 110 12.29 -15.94 -5.46
N LEU A 111 11.06 -16.28 -5.09
CA LEU A 111 10.09 -15.41 -4.45
C LEU A 111 9.85 -15.93 -3.03
N VAL A 112 10.05 -15.10 -2.02
CA VAL A 112 9.97 -15.49 -0.63
C VAL A 112 9.06 -14.55 0.13
N GLY A 113 8.19 -15.10 1.00
CA GLY A 113 7.43 -14.38 2.00
C GLY A 113 7.78 -14.90 3.40
N TRP A 114 7.82 -14.02 4.40
CA TRP A 114 8.03 -14.40 5.80
C TRP A 114 7.39 -13.40 6.77
N THR A 115 7.20 -13.81 8.02
CA THR A 115 6.80 -12.94 9.11
C THR A 115 8.03 -12.51 9.90
N GLU A 116 8.16 -11.23 10.25
CA GLU A 116 9.33 -10.75 11.01
C GLU A 116 9.40 -11.37 12.40
N THR A 117 8.28 -11.66 13.01
CA THR A 117 8.21 -12.30 14.33
C THR A 117 8.55 -13.80 14.32
N GLY A 118 8.57 -14.41 13.13
CA GLY A 118 8.72 -15.86 12.99
C GLY A 118 7.46 -16.67 13.35
N CYS A 119 6.36 -16.00 13.67
CA CYS A 119 5.06 -16.66 13.88
C CYS A 119 4.47 -17.14 12.55
N GLU A 120 3.62 -18.17 12.60
CA GLU A 120 2.89 -18.60 11.41
C GLU A 120 2.00 -17.47 10.88
N GLY A 121 1.96 -17.31 9.56
CA GLY A 121 1.04 -16.47 8.83
C GLY A 121 0.22 -17.27 7.82
N SER A 122 -0.91 -16.74 7.41
CA SER A 122 -1.70 -17.27 6.30
C SER A 122 -1.28 -16.58 5.01
N TRP A 123 -0.91 -17.36 4.01
CA TRP A 123 -0.43 -16.89 2.71
C TRP A 123 -1.25 -17.50 1.58
N VAL A 124 -1.32 -16.81 0.46
CA VAL A 124 -1.86 -17.34 -0.79
C VAL A 124 -0.88 -17.09 -1.93
N LEU A 125 -0.68 -18.12 -2.75
CA LEU A 125 -0.09 -18.03 -4.07
C LEU A 125 -1.22 -18.10 -5.09
N ILE A 126 -1.29 -17.11 -5.96
CA ILE A 126 -2.26 -17.05 -7.06
C ILE A 126 -1.49 -17.01 -8.37
N GLU A 127 -1.82 -17.93 -9.27
CA GLU A 127 -1.23 -18.01 -10.59
C GLU A 127 -2.31 -17.77 -11.65
N GLY A 128 -2.04 -16.93 -12.64
CA GLY A 128 -2.96 -16.63 -13.73
C GLY A 128 -2.69 -15.30 -14.42
N GLU A 129 -3.73 -14.68 -14.96
CA GLU A 129 -3.67 -13.34 -15.55
C GLU A 129 -3.53 -12.29 -14.44
N GLU A 130 -2.77 -11.22 -14.71
CA GLU A 130 -2.40 -10.21 -13.72
C GLU A 130 -3.59 -9.59 -13.00
N LEU A 131 -4.51 -9.02 -13.75
CA LEU A 131 -5.65 -8.33 -13.16
C LEU A 131 -6.58 -9.28 -12.40
N ALA A 132 -6.73 -10.52 -12.89
CA ALA A 132 -7.48 -11.56 -12.21
C ALA A 132 -6.82 -11.95 -10.88
N ALA A 133 -5.50 -12.15 -10.88
CA ALA A 133 -4.75 -12.49 -9.67
C ALA A 133 -4.87 -11.41 -8.57
N PHE A 134 -4.69 -10.13 -8.93
CA PHE A 134 -4.87 -9.02 -7.97
C PHE A 134 -6.32 -8.86 -7.51
N SER A 135 -7.29 -9.02 -8.42
CA SER A 135 -8.72 -8.97 -8.07
C SER A 135 -9.07 -10.07 -7.07
N ARG A 136 -8.56 -11.26 -7.31
CA ARG A 136 -8.77 -12.40 -6.41
C ARG A 136 -8.13 -12.21 -5.04
N TYR A 137 -6.91 -11.69 -5.00
CA TYR A 137 -6.24 -11.36 -3.74
C TYR A 137 -7.05 -10.32 -2.94
N ARG A 138 -7.56 -9.27 -3.60
CA ARG A 138 -8.45 -8.29 -2.97
C ARG A 138 -9.72 -8.93 -2.40
N GLU A 139 -10.36 -9.86 -3.12
CA GLU A 139 -11.55 -10.57 -2.66
C GLU A 139 -11.27 -11.39 -1.40
N LEU A 140 -10.13 -12.08 -1.35
CA LEU A 140 -9.71 -12.86 -0.18
C LEU A 140 -9.50 -11.96 1.04
N LEU A 141 -8.86 -10.81 0.86
CA LEU A 141 -8.70 -9.82 1.93
C LEU A 141 -10.05 -9.24 2.35
N ALA A 142 -10.92 -8.89 1.40
CA ALA A 142 -12.25 -8.38 1.66
C ALA A 142 -13.13 -9.38 2.44
N THR A 143 -13.04 -10.66 2.09
CA THR A 143 -13.75 -11.74 2.81
C THR A 143 -13.26 -11.86 4.26
N ARG A 144 -11.97 -11.65 4.48
CA ARG A 144 -11.35 -11.80 5.80
C ARG A 144 -11.56 -10.61 6.71
N TYR A 145 -11.40 -9.40 6.19
CA TYR A 145 -11.39 -8.17 6.97
C TYR A 145 -12.66 -7.33 6.83
N GLY A 146 -13.53 -7.72 5.92
CA GLY A 146 -14.69 -6.93 5.53
C GLY A 146 -14.32 -5.87 4.48
N VAL A 147 -15.35 -5.32 3.86
CA VAL A 147 -15.23 -4.17 2.97
C VAL A 147 -15.97 -3.01 3.63
N ILE A 148 -15.32 -1.86 3.70
CA ILE A 148 -16.01 -0.62 4.00
C ILE A 148 -16.62 -0.17 2.67
N ASP A 149 -17.91 -0.40 2.49
CA ASP A 149 -18.67 0.01 1.31
C ASP A 149 -19.30 1.39 1.57
N GLU A 150 -18.44 2.36 1.85
CA GLU A 150 -18.82 3.75 2.00
C GLU A 150 -18.21 4.57 0.88
N GLU A 151 -19.03 5.28 0.14
CA GLU A 151 -18.55 6.29 -0.78
C GLU A 151 -18.09 7.52 0.03
N PRO A 152 -16.81 7.87 0.01
CA PRO A 152 -16.28 8.96 0.82
C PRO A 152 -16.80 10.34 0.38
N GLY A 153 -17.53 10.42 -0.72
CA GLY A 153 -17.96 11.68 -1.32
C GLY A 153 -16.80 12.51 -1.86
N LYS A 154 -17.02 13.80 -2.00
CA LYS A 154 -15.97 14.75 -2.39
C LYS A 154 -15.32 15.34 -1.15
N ILE A 155 -14.05 15.04 -0.97
CA ILE A 155 -13.25 15.48 0.17
C ILE A 155 -12.38 16.67 -0.23
N TRP A 156 -12.47 17.76 0.52
CA TRP A 156 -11.49 18.83 0.48
C TRP A 156 -10.44 18.60 1.57
N SER A 157 -9.16 18.64 1.20
CA SER A 157 -8.05 18.50 2.14
C SER A 157 -7.27 19.81 2.24
N SER A 158 -6.96 20.24 3.46
CA SER A 158 -6.17 21.45 3.71
C SER A 158 -4.76 21.36 3.15
N TRP A 159 -4.18 20.15 3.07
CA TRP A 159 -2.81 19.95 2.60
C TRP A 159 -2.56 20.52 1.21
N TYR A 160 -3.46 20.25 0.26
CA TYR A 160 -3.26 20.69 -1.13
C TYR A 160 -3.43 22.19 -1.37
N SER A 161 -3.97 22.92 -0.39
CA SER A 161 -4.21 24.37 -0.51
C SER A 161 -3.38 25.19 0.45
N LEU A 162 -3.17 24.69 1.66
CA LEU A 162 -2.60 25.46 2.77
C LEU A 162 -1.28 24.89 3.30
N TYR A 163 -1.02 23.59 3.06
CA TYR A 163 0.11 22.88 3.70
C TYR A 163 0.08 23.11 5.21
N GLU A 164 1.23 23.32 5.81
CA GLU A 164 1.37 23.60 7.25
C GLU A 164 0.81 24.96 7.68
N ASP A 165 0.42 25.83 6.74
CA ASP A 165 -0.19 27.14 7.02
C ASP A 165 -1.69 27.07 7.38
N VAL A 166 -2.22 25.88 7.58
CA VAL A 166 -3.59 25.68 8.07
C VAL A 166 -3.77 26.36 9.43
N SER A 167 -4.91 27.06 9.59
CA SER A 167 -5.29 27.69 10.85
C SER A 167 -6.81 27.74 10.97
N ARG A 168 -7.33 27.86 12.18
CA ARG A 168 -8.77 27.97 12.44
C ARG A 168 -9.41 29.06 11.58
N SER A 169 -8.85 30.27 11.58
CA SER A 169 -9.39 31.39 10.83
C SER A 169 -9.45 31.13 9.32
N ARG A 170 -8.43 30.49 8.74
CA ARG A 170 -8.43 30.13 7.32
C ARG A 170 -9.44 29.05 7.00
N LEU A 171 -9.59 28.06 7.88
CA LEU A 171 -10.61 27.04 7.69
C LEU A 171 -12.01 27.64 7.75
N ASP A 172 -12.28 28.53 8.72
CA ASP A 172 -13.59 29.18 8.84
C ASP A 172 -13.96 29.97 7.57
N GLU A 173 -13.00 30.66 6.94
CA GLU A 173 -13.19 31.35 5.67
C GLU A 173 -13.53 30.37 4.51
N ILE A 174 -12.79 29.27 4.41
CA ILE A 174 -12.94 28.28 3.33
C ILE A 174 -14.23 27.47 3.51
N MET A 175 -14.54 27.08 4.72
CA MET A 175 -15.72 26.23 5.01
C MET A 175 -17.04 26.88 4.60
N VAL A 176 -17.11 28.21 4.52
CA VAL A 176 -18.31 28.92 4.03
C VAL A 176 -18.56 28.64 2.54
N GLU A 177 -17.50 28.47 1.77
CA GLU A 177 -17.58 28.32 0.29
C GLU A 177 -17.69 26.84 -0.15
N LEU A 178 -17.19 25.90 0.64
CA LEU A 178 -17.07 24.49 0.25
C LEU A 178 -18.43 23.81 -0.09
N PRO A 179 -19.54 24.05 0.65
CA PRO A 179 -20.82 23.45 0.29
C PRO A 179 -21.31 23.87 -1.09
N GLY A 180 -21.07 25.15 -1.49
CA GLY A 180 -21.39 25.64 -2.82
C GLY A 180 -20.62 24.98 -3.95
N LEU A 181 -19.47 24.39 -3.65
CA LEU A 181 -18.63 23.64 -4.58
C LEU A 181 -18.91 22.14 -4.59
N GLY A 182 -19.84 21.68 -3.73
CA GLY A 182 -20.30 20.30 -3.65
C GLY A 182 -19.29 19.38 -2.95
N PHE A 183 -18.52 19.87 -1.99
CA PHE A 183 -17.73 19.05 -1.08
C PHE A 183 -18.60 18.54 0.07
N ASP A 184 -18.43 17.27 0.42
CA ASP A 184 -19.19 16.58 1.47
C ASP A 184 -18.38 16.51 2.77
N THR A 185 -17.07 16.52 2.67
CA THR A 185 -16.15 16.31 3.80
C THR A 185 -14.99 17.30 3.73
N VAL A 186 -14.59 17.79 4.89
CA VAL A 186 -13.37 18.60 5.09
C VAL A 186 -12.38 17.78 5.90
N GLN A 187 -11.21 17.59 5.36
CA GLN A 187 -10.08 16.95 6.03
C GLN A 187 -9.06 18.03 6.42
N VAL A 188 -8.84 18.19 7.71
CA VAL A 188 -7.72 18.98 8.21
C VAL A 188 -6.50 18.07 8.27
N ASP A 189 -5.51 18.36 7.44
CA ASP A 189 -4.26 17.62 7.32
C ASP A 189 -3.18 18.22 8.22
N ASP A 190 -1.91 17.79 8.10
CA ASP A 190 -0.78 18.23 8.90
C ASP A 190 -0.71 19.77 9.08
N GLY A 191 -0.11 20.20 10.18
CA GLY A 191 0.13 21.60 10.51
C GLY A 191 -0.80 22.18 11.59
N TRP A 192 -1.79 21.42 12.07
CA TRP A 192 -2.63 21.77 13.21
C TRP A 192 -2.02 21.34 14.55
N GLU A 193 -1.20 20.30 14.52
CA GLU A 193 -0.54 19.74 15.70
C GLU A 193 0.71 20.55 16.11
N ARG A 194 1.09 20.45 17.37
CA ARG A 194 2.25 21.13 17.95
C ARG A 194 3.56 20.49 17.48
N ALA A 195 3.57 19.17 17.40
CA ALA A 195 4.65 18.37 16.85
C ALA A 195 4.10 17.08 16.25
N VAL A 196 4.74 16.57 15.21
CA VAL A 196 4.32 15.32 14.54
C VAL A 196 4.19 14.18 15.55
N GLY A 197 2.99 13.65 15.69
CA GLY A 197 2.66 12.49 16.51
C GLY A 197 2.21 12.80 17.95
N ASP A 198 2.16 14.06 18.39
CA ASP A 198 1.68 14.40 19.73
C ASP A 198 0.15 14.56 19.83
N TRP A 199 -0.52 14.78 18.68
CA TRP A 199 -1.97 14.95 18.57
C TRP A 199 -2.52 16.09 19.45
N GLU A 200 -1.70 17.09 19.76
CA GLU A 200 -2.07 18.28 20.51
C GLU A 200 -2.14 19.50 19.58
N ALA A 201 -3.20 20.26 19.68
CA ALA A 201 -3.38 21.47 18.89
C ALA A 201 -2.30 22.52 19.17
N ASN A 202 -1.81 23.18 18.14
CA ASN A 202 -0.87 24.29 18.26
C ASN A 202 -1.60 25.64 18.41
N ASP A 203 -0.84 26.72 18.50
CA ASP A 203 -1.37 28.08 18.74
C ASP A 203 -2.27 28.60 17.60
N LYS A 204 -2.26 27.97 16.42
CA LYS A 204 -3.17 28.28 15.30
C LYS A 204 -4.60 27.75 15.52
N PHE A 205 -4.76 26.85 16.51
CA PHE A 205 -6.01 26.25 16.94
C PHE A 205 -6.18 26.40 18.47
N PRO A 206 -6.39 27.62 18.95
CA PRO A 206 -6.35 27.92 20.39
C PRO A 206 -7.47 27.24 21.19
N GLU A 207 -8.55 26.87 20.54
CA GLU A 207 -9.70 26.18 21.16
C GLU A 207 -9.61 24.65 21.03
N GLY A 208 -8.55 24.15 20.40
CA GLY A 208 -8.38 22.73 20.10
C GLY A 208 -9.03 22.31 18.80
N MET A 209 -9.15 20.98 18.60
CA MET A 209 -9.74 20.36 17.40
C MET A 209 -11.12 19.74 17.67
N ALA A 210 -11.70 19.95 18.86
CA ALA A 210 -12.90 19.25 19.32
C ALA A 210 -14.23 20.03 19.12
N ASP A 211 -14.26 21.07 18.31
CA ASP A 211 -15.47 21.86 18.04
C ASP A 211 -16.22 21.39 16.79
#